data_0f6fe27b2859b296c459dc778fae0145
#
_entry.id   0f6fe27b2859b296c459dc778fae0145
#
_cell.length_a   1.000
_cell.length_b   1.000
_cell.length_c   1.000
_cell.angle_alpha   90.00
_cell.angle_beta   90.00
_cell.angle_gamma   90.00
#
_symmetry.space_group_name_H-M   'P 1'
#
loop_
_entity.id
_entity.type
_entity.pdbx_description
1 polymer ?
#
loop_
_entity_poly.entity_id
_entity_poly.type
_entity_poly.pdbx_seq_one_letter_code
_entity_poly.pdbx_strand_id
1 'polypeptide(L)'
;MAAPIPSQCYRLTNSYTGPNIALDVVNNNGTSSTGILKMAPSGRFSGQYWQLTPYPSASSNTYALFTLFLGANKRLDVYGDDATKPHLADAGNYSGQIWTISPWGNGTWMLWNQYSGSRLHLDVYGDTKVPFMGDGDHTGQHWTFTPLAI
;
A
#
# COMPACT_ATOMS: atom_id res chain seq x y z
N MET A 1 -1.23 -5.23 -18.47
CA MET A 1 -1.14 -3.96 -17.73
C MET A 1 0.31 -3.58 -17.53
N ALA A 2 0.65 -2.34 -17.80
CA ALA A 2 2.01 -1.87 -17.57
C ALA A 2 2.30 -1.80 -16.06
N ALA A 3 3.58 -1.94 -15.70
CA ALA A 3 3.99 -1.80 -14.31
C ALA A 3 3.68 -0.39 -13.79
N PRO A 4 3.39 -0.23 -12.50
CA PRO A 4 3.20 1.11 -11.92
C PRO A 4 4.42 2.00 -12.14
N ILE A 5 4.17 3.28 -12.37
CA ILE A 5 5.20 4.26 -12.72
C ILE A 5 5.43 5.20 -11.55
N PRO A 6 6.69 5.42 -11.12
CA PRO A 6 6.98 6.43 -10.10
C PRO A 6 6.49 7.81 -10.54
N SER A 7 6.12 8.63 -9.58
CA SER A 7 5.55 9.98 -9.73
C SER A 7 4.13 10.04 -10.26
N GLN A 8 3.57 8.92 -10.71
CA GLN A 8 2.15 8.81 -11.03
C GLN A 8 1.37 8.51 -9.75
N CYS A 9 0.18 9.09 -9.58
CA CYS A 9 -0.71 8.72 -8.49
C CYS A 9 -1.60 7.56 -8.88
N TYR A 10 -1.84 6.66 -7.95
CA TYR A 10 -2.65 5.47 -8.17
C TYR A 10 -3.66 5.26 -7.07
N ARG A 11 -4.86 4.83 -7.46
CA ARG A 11 -5.81 4.20 -6.53
C ARG A 11 -5.47 2.73 -6.46
N LEU A 12 -5.43 2.19 -5.25
CA LEU A 12 -5.17 0.77 -5.01
C LEU A 12 -6.47 0.10 -4.60
N THR A 13 -6.93 -0.82 -5.43
CA THR A 13 -8.08 -1.69 -5.13
C THR A 13 -7.61 -3.14 -5.26
N ASN A 14 -8.39 -4.07 -4.73
CA ASN A 14 -8.04 -5.48 -4.87
C ASN A 14 -9.24 -6.30 -5.37
N SER A 15 -8.96 -7.55 -5.77
CA SER A 15 -9.98 -8.40 -6.39
C SER A 15 -11.05 -8.87 -5.41
N TYR A 16 -10.75 -8.85 -4.11
CA TYR A 16 -11.71 -9.28 -3.10
C TYR A 16 -12.78 -8.21 -2.84
N THR A 17 -12.36 -6.97 -2.60
CA THR A 17 -13.29 -5.88 -2.29
C THR A 17 -13.81 -5.15 -3.52
N GLY A 18 -13.17 -5.33 -4.68
CA GLY A 18 -13.61 -4.74 -5.94
C GLY A 18 -13.21 -3.28 -6.10
N PRO A 19 -13.56 -2.68 -7.26
CA PRO A 19 -13.06 -1.33 -7.62
C PRO A 19 -13.71 -0.19 -6.84
N ASN A 20 -14.80 -0.46 -6.12
CA ASN A 20 -15.52 0.59 -5.40
C ASN A 20 -15.00 0.80 -3.97
N ILE A 21 -14.02 0.02 -3.55
CA ILE A 21 -13.39 0.11 -2.22
C ILE A 21 -11.88 0.21 -2.45
N ALA A 22 -11.25 1.22 -1.88
CA ALA A 22 -9.84 1.52 -2.12
C ALA A 22 -9.05 1.59 -0.81
N LEU A 23 -7.75 1.30 -0.92
CA LEU A 23 -6.83 1.47 0.20
C LEU A 23 -6.70 2.97 0.50
N ASP A 24 -6.94 3.33 1.75
CA ASP A 24 -7.06 4.72 2.18
C ASP A 24 -6.26 4.95 3.46
N VAL A 25 -5.84 6.18 3.66
CA VAL A 25 -5.32 6.65 4.94
C VAL A 25 -6.26 7.75 5.40
N VAL A 26 -7.10 7.45 6.39
CA VAL A 26 -8.13 8.38 6.82
C VAL A 26 -7.67 9.17 8.03
N ASN A 27 -8.20 10.40 8.14
CA ASN A 27 -7.94 11.24 9.29
C ASN A 27 -8.75 10.72 10.49
N ASN A 28 -8.06 10.44 11.58
CA ASN A 28 -8.70 9.99 12.82
C ASN A 28 -9.03 11.21 13.69
N ASN A 29 -9.80 12.17 13.16
CA ASN A 29 -10.19 13.40 13.83
C ASN A 29 -9.00 14.18 14.41
N GLY A 30 -7.84 14.06 13.71
CA GLY A 30 -6.62 14.72 14.18
C GLY A 30 -5.94 14.05 15.37
N THR A 31 -6.41 12.89 15.80
CA THR A 31 -5.83 12.21 16.98
C THR A 31 -4.58 11.39 16.67
N SER A 32 -4.24 11.22 15.39
CA SER A 32 -3.07 10.48 14.97
C SER A 32 -2.35 11.23 13.86
N SER A 33 -1.04 11.39 13.99
CA SER A 33 -0.22 12.03 12.95
C SER A 33 0.01 11.11 11.75
N THR A 34 -0.28 9.82 11.88
CA THR A 34 -0.08 8.84 10.81
C THR A 34 -1.39 8.38 10.16
N GLY A 35 -2.54 8.88 10.64
CA GLY A 35 -3.84 8.46 10.14
C GLY A 35 -4.13 6.99 10.44
N ILE A 36 -5.21 6.48 9.84
CA ILE A 36 -5.62 5.08 9.95
C ILE A 36 -5.62 4.47 8.55
N LEU A 37 -4.85 3.41 8.36
CA LEU A 37 -4.83 2.65 7.11
C LEU A 37 -6.02 1.69 7.10
N LYS A 38 -6.86 1.79 6.07
CA LYS A 38 -8.04 0.92 5.94
C LYS A 38 -8.53 0.94 4.50
N MET A 39 -9.43 0.00 4.19
CA MET A 39 -10.19 0.05 2.94
C MET A 39 -11.43 0.92 3.15
N ALA A 40 -11.72 1.81 2.19
CA ALA A 40 -12.82 2.75 2.28
C ALA A 40 -13.44 2.97 0.90
N PRO A 41 -14.68 3.48 0.80
CA PRO A 41 -15.29 3.73 -0.50
C PRO A 41 -14.41 4.60 -1.38
N SER A 42 -14.27 4.21 -2.65
CA SER A 42 -13.43 4.92 -3.62
C SER A 42 -13.96 6.32 -3.88
N GLY A 43 -13.06 7.32 -3.89
CA GLY A 43 -13.42 8.70 -4.13
C GLY A 43 -12.20 9.56 -4.31
N ARG A 44 -12.40 10.87 -4.36
CA ARG A 44 -11.32 11.85 -4.52
C ARG A 44 -10.77 12.29 -3.17
N PHE A 45 -10.25 11.33 -2.41
CA PHE A 45 -9.68 11.60 -1.09
C PHE A 45 -8.16 11.49 -1.20
N SER A 46 -7.45 12.46 -0.63
CA SER A 46 -5.98 12.50 -0.71
C SER A 46 -5.33 11.26 -0.11
N GLY A 47 -5.98 10.61 0.85
CA GLY A 47 -5.49 9.35 1.43
C GLY A 47 -5.58 8.16 0.49
N GLN A 48 -6.26 8.29 -0.64
CA GLN A 48 -6.37 7.25 -1.67
C GLN A 48 -5.48 7.53 -2.88
N TYR A 49 -4.73 8.63 -2.88
CA TYR A 49 -3.79 8.97 -3.94
C TYR A 49 -2.41 8.48 -3.51
N TRP A 50 -2.05 7.29 -3.97
CA TRP A 50 -0.79 6.65 -3.61
C TRP A 50 0.29 6.96 -4.64
N GLN A 51 1.48 7.29 -4.15
CA GLN A 51 2.65 7.49 -4.99
C GLN A 51 3.74 6.48 -4.63
N LEU A 52 4.59 6.19 -5.62
CA LEU A 52 5.73 5.30 -5.49
C LEU A 52 6.99 6.11 -5.71
N THR A 53 8.00 5.85 -4.90
CA THR A 53 9.33 6.42 -5.09
C THR A 53 10.33 5.28 -5.05
N PRO A 54 11.23 5.15 -6.05
CA PRO A 54 12.28 4.15 -5.96
C PRO A 54 13.06 4.30 -4.66
N TYR A 55 13.28 3.20 -3.97
CA TYR A 55 13.85 3.24 -2.63
C TYR A 55 14.54 1.89 -2.36
N PRO A 56 15.73 1.84 -1.78
CA PRO A 56 16.44 2.96 -1.09
C PRO A 56 17.24 3.90 -1.99
N SER A 57 17.30 3.68 -3.29
CA SER A 57 18.00 4.58 -4.19
C SER A 57 17.19 4.81 -5.46
N ALA A 58 17.54 5.84 -6.23
CA ALA A 58 16.83 6.20 -7.46
C ALA A 58 16.87 5.10 -8.52
N SER A 59 17.84 4.18 -8.45
CA SER A 59 17.96 3.05 -9.39
C SER A 59 17.36 1.76 -8.87
N SER A 60 16.74 1.79 -7.68
CA SER A 60 16.14 0.59 -7.09
C SER A 60 14.90 0.15 -7.88
N ASN A 61 14.67 -1.17 -7.91
CA ASN A 61 13.43 -1.75 -8.43
C ASN A 61 12.43 -2.07 -7.32
N THR A 62 12.68 -1.55 -6.14
CA THR A 62 11.77 -1.56 -4.99
C THR A 62 11.33 -0.13 -4.71
N TYR A 63 10.27 0.03 -3.93
CA TYR A 63 9.61 1.32 -3.79
C TYR A 63 9.20 1.60 -2.37
N ALA A 64 9.23 2.89 -1.99
CA ALA A 64 8.46 3.41 -0.87
C ALA A 64 7.09 3.84 -1.38
N LEU A 65 6.05 3.64 -0.58
CA LEU A 65 4.68 4.04 -0.92
C LEU A 65 4.19 5.06 0.11
N PHE A 66 3.58 6.13 -0.39
CA PHE A 66 3.02 7.17 0.47
C PHE A 66 1.80 7.80 -0.22
N THR A 67 1.02 8.56 0.54
CA THR A 67 -0.19 9.20 0.03
C THR A 67 -0.01 10.71 -0.04
N LEU A 68 -0.84 11.36 -0.86
CA LEU A 68 -0.87 12.83 -0.89
C LEU A 68 -1.36 13.42 0.44
N PHE A 69 -2.18 12.68 1.19
CA PHE A 69 -2.70 13.17 2.45
C PHE A 69 -1.59 13.41 3.47
N LEU A 70 -0.72 12.41 3.68
CA LEU A 70 0.35 12.52 4.68
C LEU A 70 1.68 12.98 4.10
N GLY A 71 1.85 12.88 2.77
CA GLY A 71 3.08 13.28 2.10
C GLY A 71 4.19 12.24 2.19
N ALA A 72 5.33 12.56 1.58
CA ALA A 72 6.44 11.63 1.41
C ALA A 72 7.16 11.27 2.71
N ASN A 73 6.93 12.01 3.79
CA ASN A 73 7.58 11.75 5.06
C ASN A 73 6.87 10.69 5.90
N LYS A 74 5.72 10.19 5.44
CA LYS A 74 4.97 9.10 6.08
C LYS A 74 4.79 7.99 5.06
N ARG A 75 5.44 6.86 5.29
CA ARG A 75 5.49 5.76 4.32
C ARG A 75 4.77 4.54 4.83
N LEU A 76 4.26 3.74 3.89
CA LEU A 76 3.70 2.43 4.22
C LEU A 76 4.82 1.56 4.79
N ASP A 77 4.54 0.97 5.94
CA ASP A 77 5.51 0.21 6.74
C ASP A 77 4.75 -0.90 7.47
N VAL A 78 5.45 -1.74 8.18
CA VAL A 78 4.86 -2.70 9.12
C VAL A 78 5.51 -2.48 10.50
N TYR A 79 4.77 -2.86 11.54
CA TYR A 79 5.29 -2.70 12.90
C TYR A 79 6.49 -3.60 13.14
N GLY A 80 7.48 -3.10 13.86
CA GLY A 80 8.71 -3.86 14.18
C GLY A 80 8.45 -5.06 15.08
N ASP A 81 7.43 -5.00 15.92
CA ASP A 81 7.04 -6.09 16.80
C ASP A 81 5.93 -6.97 16.22
N ASP A 82 5.35 -6.58 15.06
CA ASP A 82 4.35 -7.38 14.37
C ASP A 82 4.41 -7.11 12.86
N ALA A 83 5.17 -7.93 12.15
CA ALA A 83 5.39 -7.80 10.71
C ALA A 83 4.13 -8.07 9.88
N THR A 84 3.02 -8.47 10.51
CA THR A 84 1.75 -8.69 9.82
C THR A 84 0.85 -7.47 9.83
N LYS A 85 1.23 -6.38 10.51
CA LYS A 85 0.40 -5.19 10.64
C LYS A 85 0.98 -4.00 9.87
N PRO A 86 0.40 -3.66 8.72
CA PRO A 86 0.80 -2.45 7.98
C PRO A 86 0.27 -1.19 8.66
N HIS A 87 1.04 -0.12 8.53
CA HIS A 87 0.65 1.22 8.99
C HIS A 87 1.47 2.26 8.23
N LEU A 88 1.20 3.53 8.47
CA LEU A 88 2.06 4.61 7.98
C LEU A 88 3.03 4.99 9.09
N ALA A 89 4.29 5.20 8.75
CA ALA A 89 5.34 5.53 9.70
C ALA A 89 6.28 6.56 9.11
N ASP A 90 7.04 7.23 9.98
CA ASP A 90 8.04 8.19 9.55
C ASP A 90 9.01 7.56 8.56
N ALA A 91 9.33 8.29 7.50
CA ALA A 91 10.28 7.85 6.49
C ALA A 91 11.66 7.63 7.11
N GLY A 92 12.28 6.50 6.77
CA GLY A 92 13.61 6.17 7.25
C GLY A 92 14.15 4.93 6.53
N ASN A 93 15.32 4.48 6.94
CA ASN A 93 15.98 3.31 6.37
C ASN A 93 15.47 2.02 7.01
N TYR A 94 14.19 1.74 6.85
CA TYR A 94 13.57 0.56 7.44
C TYR A 94 13.17 -0.43 6.36
N SER A 95 13.50 -1.71 6.57
CA SER A 95 13.19 -2.76 5.59
C SER A 95 11.68 -2.92 5.37
N GLY A 96 10.85 -2.56 6.36
CA GLY A 96 9.39 -2.56 6.21
C GLY A 96 8.86 -1.51 5.25
N GLN A 97 9.69 -0.53 4.87
CA GLN A 97 9.33 0.51 3.90
C GLN A 97 9.87 0.22 2.50
N ILE A 98 10.53 -0.91 2.31
CA ILE A 98 11.08 -1.32 1.01
C ILE A 98 10.16 -2.36 0.42
N TRP A 99 9.33 -1.93 -0.55
CA TRP A 99 8.26 -2.77 -1.11
C TRP A 99 8.62 -3.27 -2.50
N THR A 100 8.35 -4.54 -2.73
CA THR A 100 8.40 -5.14 -4.06
C THR A 100 6.99 -5.24 -4.60
N ILE A 101 6.81 -4.84 -5.86
CA ILE A 101 5.55 -4.93 -6.57
C ILE A 101 5.76 -5.92 -7.71
N SER A 102 5.18 -7.11 -7.58
CA SER A 102 5.38 -8.21 -8.52
C SER A 102 4.05 -8.61 -9.16
N PRO A 103 4.03 -8.95 -10.47
CA PRO A 103 2.79 -9.36 -11.11
C PRO A 103 2.37 -10.75 -10.67
N TRP A 104 1.06 -10.93 -10.45
CA TRP A 104 0.48 -12.26 -10.23
C TRP A 104 0.32 -13.03 -11.54
N GLY A 105 0.31 -12.32 -12.69
CA GLY A 105 0.13 -12.94 -14.00
C GLY A 105 -1.26 -12.80 -14.59
N ASN A 106 -2.18 -12.10 -13.90
CA ASN A 106 -3.57 -11.90 -14.36
C ASN A 106 -3.95 -10.41 -14.41
N GLY A 107 -2.97 -9.52 -14.53
CA GLY A 107 -3.19 -8.08 -14.55
C GLY A 107 -3.21 -7.44 -13.17
N THR A 108 -3.06 -8.22 -12.11
CA THR A 108 -2.99 -7.72 -10.74
C THR A 108 -1.58 -7.84 -10.19
N TRP A 109 -1.33 -7.19 -9.06
CA TRP A 109 -0.02 -7.03 -8.48
C TRP A 109 0.02 -7.49 -7.03
N MET A 110 1.13 -8.15 -6.68
CA MET A 110 1.48 -8.55 -5.32
C MET A 110 2.35 -7.46 -4.70
N LEU A 111 2.08 -7.11 -3.43
CA LEU A 111 2.91 -6.17 -2.69
C LEU A 111 3.48 -6.87 -1.46
N TRP A 112 4.81 -6.87 -1.33
CA TRP A 112 5.45 -7.39 -0.14
C TRP A 112 6.66 -6.52 0.22
N ASN A 113 7.09 -6.54 1.47
CA ASN A 113 8.21 -5.73 1.91
C ASN A 113 9.33 -6.61 2.45
N GLN A 114 10.52 -6.05 2.56
CA GLN A 114 11.72 -6.82 2.95
C GLN A 114 11.67 -7.31 4.39
N TYR A 115 11.00 -6.57 5.27
CA TYR A 115 10.96 -6.96 6.69
C TYR A 115 10.02 -8.14 6.92
N SER A 116 8.83 -8.11 6.36
CA SER A 116 7.88 -9.21 6.46
C SER A 116 8.29 -10.41 5.59
N GLY A 117 9.06 -10.16 4.54
CA GLY A 117 9.54 -11.20 3.63
C GLY A 117 8.56 -11.49 2.49
N SER A 118 9.05 -12.24 1.50
CA SER A 118 8.30 -12.48 0.25
C SER A 118 7.12 -13.44 0.40
N ARG A 119 7.01 -14.13 1.53
CA ARG A 119 5.91 -15.07 1.78
C ARG A 119 4.65 -14.38 2.27
N LEU A 120 4.76 -13.13 2.75
CA LEU A 120 3.64 -12.37 3.28
C LEU A 120 3.32 -11.22 2.33
N HIS A 121 2.07 -11.12 1.91
CA HIS A 121 1.62 -10.17 0.92
C HIS A 121 0.56 -9.24 1.52
N LEU A 122 0.52 -8.00 1.07
CA LEU A 122 -0.51 -7.07 1.50
C LEU A 122 -1.89 -7.64 1.13
N ASP A 123 -2.76 -7.71 2.11
CA ASP A 123 -4.05 -8.38 2.07
C ASP A 123 -5.05 -7.58 2.91
N VAL A 124 -6.32 -7.97 2.91
CA VAL A 124 -7.33 -7.34 3.77
C VAL A 124 -8.20 -8.41 4.41
N TYR A 125 -8.58 -8.19 5.68
CA TYR A 125 -9.52 -9.08 6.36
C TYR A 125 -10.92 -8.96 5.76
N GLY A 126 -11.61 -10.09 5.64
CA GLY A 126 -12.92 -10.15 5.01
C GLY A 126 -14.02 -9.44 5.82
N ASP A 127 -13.91 -9.46 7.12
CA ASP A 127 -14.93 -8.89 8.01
C ASP A 127 -14.68 -7.42 8.35
N THR A 128 -13.44 -7.05 8.66
CA THR A 128 -13.12 -5.69 9.12
C THR A 128 -12.66 -4.78 8.01
N LYS A 129 -12.23 -5.34 6.86
CA LYS A 129 -11.61 -4.60 5.75
C LYS A 129 -10.33 -3.88 6.19
N VAL A 130 -9.66 -4.40 7.21
CA VAL A 130 -8.40 -3.86 7.71
C VAL A 130 -7.25 -4.58 6.99
N PRO A 131 -6.24 -3.85 6.49
CA PRO A 131 -5.08 -4.47 5.85
C PRO A 131 -4.25 -5.29 6.83
N PHE A 132 -3.67 -6.36 6.32
CA PHE A 132 -2.69 -7.17 7.04
C PHE A 132 -1.73 -7.79 6.02
N MET A 133 -0.66 -8.42 6.51
CA MET A 133 0.24 -9.18 5.64
C MET A 133 -0.13 -10.64 5.76
N GLY A 134 -0.57 -11.24 4.67
CA GLY A 134 -1.05 -12.62 4.64
C GLY A 134 -0.27 -13.50 3.67
N ASP A 135 -0.21 -14.79 3.96
CA ASP A 135 0.46 -15.76 3.08
C ASP A 135 -0.48 -16.29 2.00
N GLY A 136 0.08 -17.07 1.09
CA GLY A 136 -0.71 -17.77 0.07
C GLY A 136 -1.07 -16.89 -1.12
N ASP A 137 -2.17 -17.28 -1.79
CA ASP A 137 -2.70 -16.58 -2.96
C ASP A 137 -4.21 -16.41 -2.74
N HIS A 138 -4.59 -15.25 -2.23
CA HIS A 138 -5.98 -14.91 -1.92
C HIS A 138 -6.38 -13.66 -2.69
N THR A 139 -7.67 -13.52 -3.02
CA THR A 139 -8.15 -12.39 -3.84
C THR A 139 -7.85 -11.03 -3.21
N GLY A 140 -7.78 -10.95 -1.89
CA GLY A 140 -7.39 -9.71 -1.20
C GLY A 140 -5.95 -9.29 -1.43
N GLN A 141 -5.12 -10.19 -1.98
CA GLN A 141 -3.71 -9.93 -2.28
C GLN A 141 -3.49 -9.51 -3.74
N HIS A 142 -4.54 -9.50 -4.56
CA HIS A 142 -4.46 -9.15 -5.98
C HIS A 142 -4.85 -7.68 -6.14
N TRP A 143 -3.84 -6.82 -6.22
CA TRP A 143 -4.04 -5.36 -6.24
C TRP A 143 -4.04 -4.83 -7.67
N THR A 144 -4.94 -3.88 -7.89
CA THR A 144 -5.00 -3.12 -9.14
C THR A 144 -4.55 -1.69 -8.85
N PHE A 145 -3.64 -1.18 -9.67
CA PHE A 145 -3.16 0.19 -9.63
C PHE A 145 -3.87 0.98 -10.71
N THR A 146 -4.83 1.81 -10.34
CA THR A 146 -5.57 2.64 -11.30
C THR A 146 -4.99 4.04 -11.32
N PRO A 147 -4.45 4.51 -12.47
CA PRO A 147 -3.88 5.86 -12.55
C PRO A 147 -4.91 6.93 -12.22
N LEU A 148 -4.49 7.94 -11.46
CA LEU A 148 -5.32 9.07 -11.08
C LEU A 148 -4.69 10.36 -11.56
N ALA A 149 -5.51 11.24 -12.13
CA ALA A 149 -5.10 12.61 -12.44
C ALA A 149 -5.09 13.45 -11.17
N ILE A 150 -4.05 14.28 -11.01
CA ILE A 150 -3.93 15.23 -9.91
C ILE A 150 -4.04 16.65 -10.40
#